data_ece2a7615a91b8c20d4cb5a11a305524
#
_entry.id   ece2a7615a91b8c20d4cb5a11a305524
#
_cell.length_a   1.000
_cell.length_b   1.000
_cell.length_c   1.000
_cell.angle_alpha   90.00
_cell.angle_beta   90.00
_cell.angle_gamma   90.00
#
_symmetry.space_group_name_H-M   'P 1'
#
loop_
_entity.id
_entity.type
_entity.pdbx_description
1 polymer ?
#
loop_
_entity_poly.entity_id
_entity_poly.type
_entity_poly.pdbx_seq_one_letter_code
_entity_poly.pdbx_strand_id
1 'polypeptide(L)'
;SPTETPNTPWHEPYRDASLLERYDEYSDHPIDGERAWVFYTELQKKYKYPEFDGENFITPAVTWNRMAHDGYKVRIYDDIIWVYEYQPDGLTASGNNRFIRRPQGHGLWLREKAEFMNDPFRKKMKMWYTFYCDHTSCEEAYRLNAKQCAEYIGAPVSFMYAMAAARKAAAAMKKVIKR
;
A
#
# COMPACT_ATOMS: atom_id res chain seq x y z
N SER A 1 -21.19 14.51 18.04
CA SER A 1 -20.33 15.59 17.53
C SER A 1 -19.11 14.94 16.90
N PRO A 2 -18.84 15.18 15.61
CA PRO A 2 -17.61 14.66 15.03
C PRO A 2 -16.45 15.25 15.81
N THR A 3 -15.56 14.38 16.27
CA THR A 3 -14.29 14.81 16.86
C THR A 3 -13.42 15.31 15.72
N GLU A 4 -13.41 16.61 15.52
CA GLU A 4 -12.50 17.26 14.62
C GLU A 4 -11.08 17.04 15.14
N THR A 5 -10.33 16.17 14.51
CA THR A 5 -8.91 16.05 14.74
C THR A 5 -8.22 16.75 13.58
N PRO A 6 -7.79 18.00 13.74
CA PRO A 6 -7.06 18.67 12.68
C PRO A 6 -5.76 17.93 12.41
N ASN A 7 -5.35 17.91 11.15
CA ASN A 7 -4.01 17.44 10.80
C ASN A 7 -2.96 18.26 11.56
N THR A 8 -1.81 17.66 11.85
CA THR A 8 -0.68 18.37 12.44
C THR A 8 -0.31 19.55 11.54
N PRO A 9 -0.31 20.79 12.07
CA PRO A 9 0.06 21.95 11.27
C PRO A 9 1.48 21.83 10.75
N TRP A 10 1.70 22.27 9.51
CA TRP A 10 3.04 22.44 8.96
C TRP A 10 3.67 23.69 9.55
N HIS A 11 4.96 23.63 9.83
CA HIS A 11 5.69 24.81 10.33
C HIS A 11 5.84 25.91 9.25
N GLU A 12 5.62 25.55 7.99
CA GLU A 12 5.64 26.46 6.86
C GLU A 12 4.29 26.46 6.15
N PRO A 13 3.70 27.64 5.83
CA PRO A 13 2.36 27.75 5.28
C PRO A 13 2.21 27.09 3.88
N TYR A 14 3.32 26.94 3.15
CA TYR A 14 3.34 26.33 1.82
C TYR A 14 4.59 25.49 1.65
N ARG A 15 4.43 24.27 1.19
CA ARG A 15 5.54 23.37 0.87
C ARG A 15 5.25 22.62 -0.40
N ASP A 16 6.23 22.61 -1.30
CA ASP A 16 6.22 21.72 -2.46
C ASP A 16 6.95 20.42 -2.10
N ALA A 17 6.25 19.29 -2.22
CA ALA A 17 6.76 18.00 -1.82
C ALA A 17 6.53 16.94 -2.90
N SER A 18 7.40 15.94 -2.97
CA SER A 18 7.11 14.71 -3.69
C SER A 18 6.15 13.86 -2.88
N LEU A 19 5.15 13.26 -3.54
CA LEU A 19 4.26 12.31 -2.86
C LEU A 19 4.97 11.03 -2.38
N LEU A 20 6.18 10.76 -2.85
CA LEU A 20 7.02 9.68 -2.33
C LEU A 20 7.62 9.99 -0.96
N GLU A 21 7.74 11.26 -0.57
CA GLU A 21 8.26 11.67 0.75
C GLU A 21 7.42 11.11 1.91
N ARG A 22 6.15 10.81 1.70
CA ARG A 22 5.29 10.16 2.71
C ARG A 22 5.75 8.75 3.13
N TYR A 23 6.67 8.14 2.39
CA TYR A 23 7.28 6.85 2.72
C TYR A 23 8.66 7.00 3.35
N ASP A 24 9.14 8.23 3.49
CA ASP A 24 10.39 8.53 4.16
C ASP A 24 10.18 8.57 5.68
N GLU A 25 10.55 7.48 6.35
CA GLU A 25 10.45 7.33 7.81
C GLU A 25 11.40 8.27 8.57
N TYR A 26 12.34 8.91 7.88
CA TYR A 26 13.34 9.80 8.43
C TYR A 26 13.11 11.26 8.05
N SER A 27 11.99 11.58 7.40
CA SER A 27 11.66 12.95 7.04
C SER A 27 11.36 13.80 8.28
N ASP A 28 12.02 14.94 8.38
CA ASP A 28 11.70 15.94 9.40
C ASP A 28 10.31 16.57 9.18
N HIS A 29 9.75 16.40 7.99
CA HIS A 29 8.46 16.96 7.58
C HIS A 29 7.61 15.88 6.89
N PRO A 30 7.11 14.86 7.62
CA PRO A 30 6.34 13.78 7.02
C PRO A 30 5.02 14.29 6.44
N ILE A 31 4.63 13.74 5.29
CA ILE A 31 3.29 13.96 4.73
C ILE A 31 2.35 12.95 5.39
N ASP A 32 1.75 13.32 6.50
CA ASP A 32 0.86 12.48 7.28
C ASP A 32 -0.59 13.00 7.26
N GLY A 33 -1.46 12.28 7.96
CA GLY A 33 -2.86 12.62 8.13
C GLY A 33 -3.73 12.46 6.89
N GLU A 34 -5.02 12.74 7.07
CA GLU A 34 -6.00 12.74 5.96
C GLU A 34 -5.95 14.08 5.25
N ARG A 35 -5.84 14.04 3.93
CA ARG A 35 -5.73 15.22 3.09
C ARG A 35 -6.63 15.14 1.89
N ALA A 36 -7.19 16.27 1.47
CA ALA A 36 -7.87 16.39 0.19
C ALA A 36 -6.82 16.56 -0.92
N TRP A 37 -6.79 15.61 -1.86
CA TRP A 37 -5.86 15.62 -2.97
C TRP A 37 -6.51 16.22 -4.21
N VAL A 38 -5.96 17.31 -4.71
CA VAL A 38 -6.44 18.02 -5.89
C VAL A 38 -5.40 17.93 -7.00
N PHE A 39 -5.84 17.55 -8.19
CA PHE A 39 -4.97 17.38 -9.36
C PHE A 39 -5.53 18.14 -10.55
N TYR A 40 -4.66 18.62 -11.42
CA TYR A 40 -5.07 19.08 -12.74
C TYR A 40 -5.68 17.91 -13.51
N THR A 41 -6.82 18.15 -14.13
CA THR A 41 -7.57 17.11 -14.86
C THR A 41 -6.73 16.43 -15.95
N GLU A 42 -5.92 17.19 -16.68
CA GLU A 42 -5.07 16.63 -17.75
C GLU A 42 -3.97 15.72 -17.16
N LEU A 43 -3.43 16.06 -15.98
CA LEU A 43 -2.49 15.21 -15.30
C LEU A 43 -3.16 13.90 -14.86
N GLN A 44 -4.35 13.97 -14.26
CA GLN A 44 -5.10 12.78 -13.85
C GLN A 44 -5.48 11.88 -15.04
N LYS A 45 -5.80 12.45 -16.19
CA LYS A 45 -6.04 11.68 -17.42
C LYS A 45 -4.80 10.94 -17.92
N LYS A 46 -3.59 11.51 -17.73
CA LYS A 46 -2.32 10.86 -18.09
C LYS A 46 -2.03 9.65 -17.20
N TYR A 47 -2.36 9.74 -15.91
CA TYR A 47 -2.09 8.70 -14.90
C TYR A 47 -3.39 8.01 -14.46
N LYS A 48 -4.00 7.25 -15.36
CA LYS A 48 -5.22 6.49 -15.05
C LYS A 48 -4.95 5.37 -14.05
N TYR A 49 -5.98 5.05 -13.28
CA TYR A 49 -5.94 3.87 -12.41
C TYR A 49 -5.88 2.60 -13.26
N PRO A 50 -4.98 1.66 -12.94
CA PRO A 50 -5.04 0.33 -13.52
C PRO A 50 -6.33 -0.39 -13.12
N GLU A 51 -6.84 -1.21 -14.02
CA GLU A 51 -8.02 -2.03 -13.79
C GLU A 51 -7.61 -3.51 -13.79
N PHE A 52 -8.18 -4.27 -12.89
CA PHE A 52 -7.96 -5.72 -12.76
C PHE A 52 -9.30 -6.42 -12.71
N ASP A 53 -9.43 -7.51 -13.45
CA ASP A 53 -10.65 -8.33 -13.46
C ASP A 53 -10.96 -8.84 -12.05
N GLY A 54 -12.20 -8.61 -11.61
CA GLY A 54 -12.68 -9.03 -10.30
C GLY A 54 -12.24 -8.13 -9.14
N GLU A 55 -11.46 -7.07 -9.38
CA GLU A 55 -11.08 -6.10 -8.36
C GLU A 55 -11.77 -4.74 -8.59
N ASN A 56 -12.50 -4.28 -7.59
CA ASN A 56 -13.26 -3.02 -7.64
C ASN A 56 -12.62 -1.89 -6.83
N PHE A 57 -11.37 -2.05 -6.42
CA PHE A 57 -10.61 -1.05 -5.68
C PHE A 57 -9.12 -1.19 -5.94
N ILE A 58 -8.49 -0.07 -6.19
CA ILE A 58 -7.03 0.09 -6.12
C ILE A 58 -6.71 1.33 -5.29
N THR A 59 -5.63 1.28 -4.53
CA THR A 59 -5.23 2.47 -3.76
C THR A 59 -4.84 3.62 -4.67
N PRO A 60 -5.34 4.84 -4.43
CA PRO A 60 -4.95 6.05 -5.18
C PRO A 60 -3.43 6.28 -5.19
N ALA A 61 -2.74 5.73 -4.21
CA ALA A 61 -1.28 5.81 -4.11
C ALA A 61 -0.53 5.29 -5.34
N VAL A 62 -1.12 4.41 -6.15
CA VAL A 62 -0.50 3.93 -7.41
C VAL A 62 -0.29 5.10 -8.37
N THR A 63 -1.34 5.86 -8.66
CA THR A 63 -1.23 7.01 -9.58
C THR A 63 -0.37 8.13 -9.00
N TRP A 64 -0.49 8.38 -7.70
CA TRP A 64 0.29 9.41 -7.01
C TRP A 64 1.79 9.11 -7.01
N ASN A 65 2.16 7.86 -6.77
CA ASN A 65 3.55 7.43 -6.80
C ASN A 65 4.15 7.55 -8.21
N ARG A 66 3.37 7.21 -9.24
CA ARG A 66 3.80 7.35 -10.64
C ARG A 66 4.02 8.82 -11.01
N MET A 67 3.08 9.71 -10.63
CA MET A 67 3.26 11.16 -10.82
C MET A 67 4.53 11.67 -10.12
N ALA A 68 4.73 11.27 -8.87
CA ALA A 68 5.90 11.69 -8.09
C ALA A 68 7.21 11.11 -8.66
N HIS A 69 7.21 9.88 -9.16
CA HIS A 69 8.35 9.27 -9.83
C HIS A 69 8.75 10.04 -11.10
N ASP A 70 7.77 10.53 -11.85
CA ASP A 70 7.97 11.37 -13.04
C ASP A 70 8.34 12.83 -12.69
N GLY A 71 8.55 13.15 -11.42
CA GLY A 71 9.03 14.45 -10.95
C GLY A 71 7.96 15.48 -10.64
N TYR A 72 6.67 15.12 -10.71
CA TYR A 72 5.60 16.04 -10.29
C TYR A 72 5.60 16.21 -8.78
N LYS A 73 5.39 17.45 -8.34
CA LYS A 73 5.28 17.83 -6.93
C LYS A 73 3.86 18.28 -6.60
N VAL A 74 3.48 18.10 -5.36
CA VAL A 74 2.25 18.66 -4.79
C VAL A 74 2.58 19.86 -3.93
N ARG A 75 1.72 20.86 -3.95
CA ARG A 75 1.78 21.97 -3.00
C ARG A 75 0.87 21.66 -1.83
N ILE A 76 1.42 21.72 -0.63
CA ILE A 76 0.72 21.40 0.60
C ILE A 76 0.23 22.70 1.23
N TYR A 77 -1.05 22.71 1.65
CA TYR A 77 -1.72 23.79 2.36
C TYR A 77 -2.29 23.23 3.65
N ASP A 78 -2.32 24.04 4.71
CA ASP A 78 -2.89 23.67 6.00
C ASP A 78 -4.36 24.06 6.17
N ASP A 79 -4.98 24.57 5.12
CA ASP A 79 -6.39 24.95 5.14
C ASP A 79 -7.30 23.72 5.30
N ILE A 80 -8.25 23.80 6.21
CA ILE A 80 -9.29 22.79 6.35
C ILE A 80 -10.35 23.06 5.28
N ILE A 81 -10.38 22.25 4.24
CA ILE A 81 -11.28 22.42 3.08
C ILE A 81 -12.40 21.39 3.03
N TRP A 82 -12.36 20.38 3.88
CA TRP A 82 -13.44 19.40 4.00
C TRP A 82 -13.51 18.79 5.39
N VAL A 83 -14.71 18.36 5.77
CA VAL A 83 -14.97 17.55 6.96
C VAL A 83 -15.59 16.25 6.48
N TYR A 84 -15.14 15.13 7.02
CA TYR A 84 -15.66 13.83 6.64
C TYR A 84 -16.06 13.02 7.88
N GLU A 85 -17.01 12.12 7.68
CA GLU A 85 -17.47 11.20 8.70
C GLU A 85 -17.16 9.77 8.29
N TYR A 86 -16.51 9.02 9.18
CA TYR A 86 -16.23 7.60 8.96
C TYR A 86 -17.52 6.78 9.01
N GLN A 87 -17.81 6.09 7.91
CA GLN A 87 -18.94 5.16 7.86
C GLN A 87 -18.49 3.78 8.35
N PRO A 88 -19.29 3.10 9.21
CA PRO A 88 -18.93 1.79 9.77
C PRO A 88 -18.71 0.70 8.71
N ASP A 89 -19.38 0.80 7.56
CA ASP A 89 -19.31 -0.12 6.42
C ASP A 89 -18.40 0.39 5.29
N GLY A 90 -17.70 1.50 5.50
CA GLY A 90 -16.80 2.11 4.52
C GLY A 90 -15.54 1.25 4.27
N LEU A 91 -14.92 1.48 3.10
CA LEU A 91 -13.65 0.81 2.72
C LEU A 91 -12.54 1.04 3.77
N THR A 92 -12.52 2.21 4.39
CA THR A 92 -11.54 2.52 5.45
C THR A 92 -11.78 1.67 6.69
N ALA A 93 -13.03 1.42 7.06
CA ALA A 93 -13.40 0.56 8.18
C ALA A 93 -12.99 -0.91 7.97
N SER A 94 -12.91 -1.37 6.71
CA SER A 94 -12.46 -2.73 6.39
C SER A 94 -10.95 -2.98 6.61
N GLY A 95 -10.18 -1.95 6.95
CA GLY A 95 -8.74 -2.05 7.24
C GLY A 95 -7.95 -2.76 6.14
N ASN A 96 -7.10 -3.72 6.51
CA ASN A 96 -6.29 -4.48 5.56
C ASN A 96 -7.10 -5.42 4.65
N ASN A 97 -8.35 -5.76 5.01
CA ASN A 97 -9.20 -6.63 4.20
C ASN A 97 -9.45 -6.04 2.80
N ARG A 98 -9.46 -4.71 2.66
CA ARG A 98 -9.57 -4.04 1.36
C ARG A 98 -8.46 -4.44 0.39
N PHE A 99 -7.24 -4.70 0.89
CA PHE A 99 -6.09 -5.13 0.10
C PHE A 99 -6.08 -6.64 -0.12
N ILE A 100 -6.44 -7.42 0.91
CA ILE A 100 -6.48 -8.88 0.84
C ILE A 100 -7.46 -9.37 -0.22
N ARG A 101 -8.60 -8.72 -0.34
CA ARG A 101 -9.63 -9.04 -1.35
C ARG A 101 -9.28 -8.56 -2.76
N ARG A 102 -8.19 -7.79 -2.92
CA ARG A 102 -7.75 -7.18 -4.18
C ARG A 102 -6.25 -7.29 -4.34
N PRO A 103 -5.76 -8.52 -4.50
CA PRO A 103 -4.33 -8.82 -4.41
C PRO A 103 -3.51 -8.29 -5.59
N GLN A 104 -4.09 -8.13 -6.78
CA GLN A 104 -3.38 -7.62 -7.95
C GLN A 104 -3.04 -6.14 -7.77
N GLY A 105 -4.04 -5.33 -7.41
CA GLY A 105 -3.84 -3.91 -7.10
C GLY A 105 -2.94 -3.68 -5.90
N HIS A 106 -3.05 -4.53 -4.87
CA HIS A 106 -2.14 -4.50 -3.71
C HIS A 106 -0.70 -4.82 -4.09
N GLY A 107 -0.48 -5.89 -4.85
CA GLY A 107 0.84 -6.30 -5.32
C GLY A 107 1.48 -5.24 -6.21
N LEU A 108 0.71 -4.67 -7.15
CA LEU A 108 1.16 -3.58 -8.01
C LEU A 108 1.64 -2.37 -7.19
N TRP A 109 0.82 -1.91 -6.25
CA TRP A 109 1.17 -0.78 -5.40
C TRP A 109 2.47 -1.00 -4.62
N LEU A 110 2.61 -2.15 -3.97
CA LEU A 110 3.81 -2.46 -3.19
C LEU A 110 5.06 -2.57 -4.07
N ARG A 111 4.94 -3.22 -5.22
CA ARG A 111 6.03 -3.40 -6.18
C ARG A 111 6.55 -2.07 -6.72
N GLU A 112 5.65 -1.23 -7.25
CA GLU A 112 6.01 0.08 -7.78
C GLU A 112 6.58 0.99 -6.69
N LYS A 113 5.99 1.00 -5.49
CA LYS A 113 6.54 1.75 -4.36
C LYS A 113 7.98 1.34 -4.06
N ALA A 114 8.26 0.04 -3.97
CA ALA A 114 9.60 -0.47 -3.68
C ALA A 114 10.61 -0.16 -4.80
N GLU A 115 10.14 -0.06 -6.04
CA GLU A 115 10.96 0.34 -7.20
C GLU A 115 11.28 1.83 -7.15
N PHE A 116 10.27 2.68 -7.02
CA PHE A 116 10.41 4.14 -7.02
C PHE A 116 11.20 4.68 -5.82
N MET A 117 11.12 3.98 -4.68
CA MET A 117 11.93 4.27 -3.49
C MET A 117 13.34 3.67 -3.55
N ASN A 118 13.70 2.94 -4.63
CA ASN A 118 14.96 2.20 -4.73
C ASN A 118 15.21 1.30 -3.50
N ASP A 119 14.16 0.64 -3.00
CA ASP A 119 14.25 -0.18 -1.81
C ASP A 119 15.34 -1.25 -1.94
N PRO A 120 16.22 -1.43 -0.93
CA PRO A 120 17.26 -2.44 -0.97
C PRO A 120 16.65 -3.85 -0.97
N PHE A 121 17.38 -4.82 -1.50
CA PHE A 121 16.90 -6.19 -1.66
C PHE A 121 16.32 -6.80 -0.37
N ARG A 122 16.93 -6.51 0.78
CA ARG A 122 16.43 -6.96 2.09
C ARG A 122 15.04 -6.43 2.40
N LYS A 123 14.75 -5.17 2.05
CA LYS A 123 13.42 -4.55 2.24
C LYS A 123 12.40 -5.16 1.29
N LYS A 124 12.80 -5.41 0.03
CA LYS A 124 11.98 -6.14 -0.96
C LYS A 124 11.64 -7.56 -0.50
N MET A 125 12.60 -8.30 0.04
CA MET A 125 12.34 -9.64 0.60
C MET A 125 11.33 -9.60 1.75
N LYS A 126 11.45 -8.64 2.67
CA LYS A 126 10.48 -8.46 3.76
C LYS A 126 9.08 -8.18 3.22
N MET A 127 8.96 -7.29 2.25
CA MET A 127 7.71 -6.98 1.56
C MET A 127 7.09 -8.23 0.90
N TRP A 128 7.86 -9.01 0.16
CA TRP A 128 7.41 -10.25 -0.47
C TRP A 128 6.92 -11.27 0.56
N TYR A 129 7.67 -11.40 1.67
CA TYR A 129 7.28 -12.31 2.75
C TYR A 129 5.98 -11.87 3.41
N THR A 130 5.81 -10.59 3.71
CA THR A 130 4.58 -10.05 4.31
C THR A 130 3.40 -10.28 3.37
N PHE A 131 3.52 -9.91 2.08
CA PHE A 131 2.49 -10.14 1.07
C PHE A 131 2.10 -11.62 0.99
N TYR A 132 3.09 -12.53 0.95
CA TYR A 132 2.84 -13.96 0.95
C TYR A 132 2.06 -14.41 2.19
N CYS A 133 2.46 -13.94 3.38
CA CYS A 133 1.77 -14.29 4.62
C CYS A 133 0.31 -13.82 4.62
N ASP A 134 0.08 -12.58 4.24
CA ASP A 134 -1.25 -11.97 4.24
C ASP A 134 -2.20 -12.70 3.29
N HIS A 135 -1.75 -12.97 2.05
CA HIS A 135 -2.58 -13.59 1.03
C HIS A 135 -2.66 -15.12 1.07
N THR A 136 -1.83 -15.79 1.87
CA THR A 136 -1.94 -17.25 2.06
C THR A 136 -2.60 -17.65 3.38
N SER A 137 -2.80 -16.70 4.31
CA SER A 137 -3.40 -16.97 5.63
C SER A 137 -4.77 -16.31 5.82
N CYS A 138 -5.30 -15.68 4.78
CA CYS A 138 -6.62 -15.04 4.79
C CYS A 138 -7.76 -16.07 4.60
N GLU A 139 -8.99 -15.56 4.52
CA GLU A 139 -10.18 -16.33 4.18
C GLU A 139 -9.97 -17.16 2.91
N GLU A 140 -10.50 -18.38 2.87
CA GLU A 140 -10.27 -19.33 1.77
C GLU A 140 -10.65 -18.76 0.40
N ALA A 141 -11.74 -18.01 0.32
CA ALA A 141 -12.23 -17.38 -0.90
C ALA A 141 -11.24 -16.40 -1.57
N TYR A 142 -10.32 -15.83 -0.78
CA TYR A 142 -9.33 -14.84 -1.26
C TYR A 142 -7.89 -15.37 -1.19
N ARG A 143 -7.72 -16.63 -0.82
CA ARG A 143 -6.40 -17.21 -0.61
C ARG A 143 -5.68 -17.46 -1.92
N LEU A 144 -4.46 -16.95 -2.01
CA LEU A 144 -3.56 -17.17 -3.13
C LEU A 144 -2.65 -18.37 -2.90
N ASN A 145 -2.22 -18.99 -3.99
CA ASN A 145 -1.09 -19.91 -3.97
C ASN A 145 0.25 -19.18 -4.16
N ALA A 146 1.36 -19.88 -3.95
CA ALA A 146 2.71 -19.28 -4.02
C ALA A 146 3.05 -18.68 -5.40
N LYS A 147 2.54 -19.27 -6.48
CA LYS A 147 2.76 -18.78 -7.85
C LYS A 147 2.02 -17.46 -8.09
N GLN A 148 0.76 -17.39 -7.69
CA GLN A 148 -0.03 -16.16 -7.76
C GLN A 148 0.59 -15.03 -6.91
N CYS A 149 1.04 -15.35 -5.70
CA CYS A 149 1.76 -14.37 -4.87
C CYS A 149 3.00 -13.84 -5.59
N ALA A 150 3.80 -14.71 -6.21
CA ALA A 150 4.99 -14.30 -6.95
C ALA A 150 4.65 -13.37 -8.12
N GLU A 151 3.65 -13.72 -8.89
CA GLU A 151 3.17 -12.98 -10.05
C GLU A 151 2.71 -11.56 -9.67
N TYR A 152 1.83 -11.46 -8.68
CA TYR A 152 1.22 -10.17 -8.33
C TYR A 152 2.21 -9.19 -7.68
N ILE A 153 3.10 -9.68 -6.80
CA ILE A 153 4.10 -8.83 -6.13
C ILE A 153 5.39 -8.65 -6.94
N GLY A 154 5.59 -9.37 -8.04
CA GLY A 154 6.82 -9.35 -8.83
C GLY A 154 8.02 -10.00 -8.13
N ALA A 155 7.78 -11.04 -7.32
CA ALA A 155 8.84 -11.77 -6.64
C ALA A 155 9.32 -12.98 -7.45
N PRO A 156 10.57 -13.47 -7.24
CA PRO A 156 10.98 -14.76 -7.78
C PRO A 156 10.07 -15.89 -7.29
N VAL A 157 9.58 -16.72 -8.19
CA VAL A 157 8.70 -17.86 -7.85
C VAL A 157 9.39 -18.82 -6.88
N SER A 158 10.70 -19.04 -7.06
CA SER A 158 11.53 -19.86 -6.17
C SER A 158 11.52 -19.36 -4.73
N PHE A 159 11.56 -18.04 -4.53
CA PHE A 159 11.46 -17.42 -3.20
C PHE A 159 10.12 -17.77 -2.53
N MET A 160 9.00 -17.66 -3.26
CA MET A 160 7.66 -17.97 -2.71
C MET A 160 7.53 -19.45 -2.35
N TYR A 161 8.07 -20.37 -3.16
CA TYR A 161 8.07 -21.79 -2.82
C TYR A 161 8.97 -22.09 -1.62
N ALA A 162 10.13 -21.44 -1.49
CA ALA A 162 10.97 -21.57 -0.31
C ALA A 162 10.23 -21.11 0.98
N MET A 163 9.49 -19.99 0.91
CA MET A 163 8.67 -19.52 2.01
C MET A 163 7.53 -20.49 2.35
N ALA A 164 6.87 -21.07 1.34
CA ALA A 164 5.86 -22.09 1.55
C ALA A 164 6.40 -23.33 2.26
N ALA A 165 7.57 -23.82 1.85
CA ALA A 165 8.24 -24.95 2.46
C ALA A 165 8.67 -24.65 3.91
N ALA A 166 9.27 -23.49 4.14
CA ALA A 166 9.69 -23.06 5.48
C ALA A 166 8.51 -22.98 6.46
N ARG A 167 7.36 -22.43 6.03
CA ARG A 167 6.15 -22.36 6.87
C ARG A 167 5.59 -23.74 7.19
N LYS A 168 5.57 -24.67 6.21
CA LYS A 168 5.12 -26.04 6.43
C LYS A 168 6.02 -26.75 7.46
N ALA A 169 7.35 -26.60 7.32
CA ALA A 169 8.31 -27.15 8.28
C ALA A 169 8.11 -26.60 9.69
N ALA A 170 7.98 -25.28 9.83
CA ALA A 170 7.74 -24.63 11.11
C ALA A 170 6.41 -25.09 11.77
N ALA A 171 5.34 -25.27 10.98
CA ALA A 171 4.07 -25.78 11.47
C ALA A 171 4.17 -27.26 11.94
N ALA A 172 4.94 -28.08 11.23
CA ALA A 172 5.22 -29.47 11.61
C ALA A 172 5.99 -29.54 12.94
N MET A 173 7.04 -28.74 13.09
CA MET A 173 7.83 -28.67 14.33
C MET A 173 6.99 -28.24 15.54
N LYS A 174 6.12 -27.24 15.38
CA LYS A 174 5.20 -26.82 16.47
C LYS A 174 4.25 -27.93 16.91
N LYS A 175 3.82 -28.83 16.01
CA LYS A 175 2.98 -29.99 16.36
C LYS A 175 3.74 -31.05 17.16
N VAL A 176 5.03 -31.21 16.90
CA VAL A 176 5.88 -32.16 17.63
C VAL A 176 6.19 -31.68 19.04
N ILE A 177 6.44 -30.38 19.22
CA ILE A 177 6.75 -29.78 20.54
C ILE A 177 5.53 -29.73 21.48
N LYS A 178 4.32 -29.74 20.92
CA LYS A 178 3.06 -29.71 21.72
C LYS A 178 2.55 -31.11 22.11
N ARG A 179 3.24 -32.16 21.71
CA ARG A 179 3.01 -33.55 22.16
C ARG A 179 3.96 -33.95 23.24
#